data_67cec8291efe3fb98fba75696b530797
#
_entry.id   67cec8291efe3fb98fba75696b530797
#
_cell.length_a   1.000
_cell.length_b   1.000
_cell.length_c   1.000
_cell.angle_alpha   90.00
_cell.angle_beta   90.00
_cell.angle_gamma   90.00
#
_symmetry.space_group_name_H-M   'P 1'
#
loop_
_entity.id
_entity.type
_entity.pdbx_description
1 polymer ?
#
loop_
_entity_poly.entity_id
_entity_poly.type
_entity_poly.pdbx_seq_one_letter_code
_entity_poly.pdbx_strand_id
1 'polypeptide(L)'
;RRAACEEAAQVLGVKELGELVPKNIAPSDNLTNLDAEDYPPSWVQSQLDKLEDTEQVSRVRHVLTEIARCQRLCELLETSTDLDKWRKLLDASHESLRRDYEVTCKELDVAVEAARKAGAYGARMTGGGFGGCAIALVRSDQLEATAGAVLDAFAEAGFNQPRFLSALPSAAAGRVD
;
A
#
# COMPACT_ATOMS: atom_id res chain seq x y z
N ARG A 1 0.33 -16.57 3.29
CA ARG A 1 0.81 -15.26 3.79
C ARG A 1 0.78 -15.19 5.31
N ARG A 2 -0.41 -15.43 5.91
CA ARG A 2 -0.58 -15.33 7.36
C ARG A 2 0.33 -16.31 8.12
N ALA A 3 0.37 -17.57 7.71
CA ALA A 3 1.24 -18.58 8.33
C ALA A 3 2.72 -18.16 8.30
N ALA A 4 3.21 -17.69 7.14
CA ALA A 4 4.59 -17.22 7.01
C ALA A 4 4.89 -16.03 7.95
N CYS A 5 3.92 -15.11 8.17
CA CYS A 5 4.09 -14.04 9.15
C CYS A 5 4.10 -14.55 10.59
N GLU A 6 3.25 -15.51 10.93
CA GLU A 6 3.19 -16.12 12.27
C GLU A 6 4.50 -16.89 12.59
N GLU A 7 5.00 -17.67 11.64
CA GLU A 7 6.28 -18.38 11.74
C GLU A 7 7.47 -17.42 11.88
N ALA A 8 7.50 -16.36 11.04
CA ALA A 8 8.54 -15.34 11.11
C ALA A 8 8.53 -14.60 12.47
N ALA A 9 7.34 -14.29 13.02
CA ALA A 9 7.23 -13.67 14.33
C ALA A 9 7.83 -14.56 15.43
N GLN A 10 7.65 -15.88 15.36
CA GLN A 10 8.28 -16.83 16.28
C GLN A 10 9.81 -16.81 16.17
N VAL A 11 10.35 -16.82 14.93
CA VAL A 11 11.82 -16.74 14.70
C VAL A 11 12.37 -15.41 15.27
N LEU A 12 11.64 -14.32 15.09
CA LEU A 12 12.04 -12.98 15.56
C LEU A 12 11.79 -12.76 17.06
N GLY A 13 11.17 -13.73 17.76
CA GLY A 13 10.95 -13.69 19.20
C GLY A 13 9.87 -12.70 19.65
N VAL A 14 8.90 -12.41 18.79
CA VAL A 14 7.76 -11.52 19.09
C VAL A 14 6.43 -12.26 18.93
N LYS A 15 5.39 -11.74 19.55
CA LYS A 15 4.03 -12.29 19.38
C LYS A 15 3.43 -11.84 18.05
N GLU A 16 3.65 -10.57 17.71
CA GLU A 16 3.16 -9.95 16.48
C GLU A 16 4.25 -9.12 15.84
N LEU A 17 4.39 -9.17 14.50
CA LEU A 17 5.41 -8.42 13.78
C LEU A 17 5.34 -6.91 14.02
N GLY A 18 4.16 -6.37 14.29
CA GLY A 18 3.97 -4.96 14.61
C GLY A 18 4.75 -4.46 15.83
N GLU A 19 5.12 -5.36 16.77
CA GLU A 19 5.94 -5.02 17.94
C GLU A 19 7.37 -4.58 17.58
N LEU A 20 7.83 -4.95 16.38
CA LEU A 20 9.15 -4.60 15.85
C LEU A 20 9.22 -3.21 15.22
N VAL A 21 8.05 -2.59 14.97
CA VAL A 21 8.00 -1.26 14.34
C VAL A 21 8.27 -0.18 15.40
N PRO A 22 9.22 0.73 15.15
CA PRO A 22 9.48 1.84 16.05
C PRO A 22 8.23 2.71 16.25
N LYS A 23 8.04 3.24 17.46
CA LYS A 23 6.95 4.20 17.73
C LYS A 23 7.06 5.49 16.92
N ASN A 24 8.30 5.90 16.64
CA ASN A 24 8.61 7.09 15.87
C ASN A 24 9.45 6.68 14.66
N ILE A 25 8.90 6.86 13.47
CA ILE A 25 9.60 6.60 12.21
C ILE A 25 10.40 7.83 11.82
N ALA A 26 11.72 7.67 11.61
CA ALA A 26 12.57 8.78 11.28
C ALA A 26 12.17 9.40 9.91
N PRO A 27 12.13 10.73 9.77
CA PRO A 27 11.83 11.38 8.48
C PRO A 27 12.75 10.95 7.34
N SER A 28 13.96 10.52 7.65
CA SER A 28 14.97 10.00 6.70
C SER A 28 14.72 8.56 6.27
N ASP A 29 13.85 7.80 6.95
CA ASP A 29 13.58 6.42 6.58
C ASP A 29 12.93 6.34 5.20
N ASN A 30 13.57 5.61 4.29
CA ASN A 30 13.04 5.38 2.95
C ASN A 30 11.90 4.35 3.01
N LEU A 31 10.68 4.84 2.86
CA LEU A 31 9.46 4.03 2.84
C LEU A 31 8.79 3.99 1.46
N THR A 32 9.33 4.71 0.49
CA THR A 32 8.64 5.04 -0.76
C THR A 32 9.35 4.58 -2.03
N ASN A 33 10.65 4.43 -2.01
CA ASN A 33 11.42 3.96 -3.17
C ASN A 33 11.97 2.56 -2.92
N LEU A 34 11.22 1.54 -3.37
CA LEU A 34 11.53 0.13 -3.14
C LEU A 34 12.77 -0.35 -3.90
N ASP A 35 13.22 0.41 -4.90
CA ASP A 35 14.36 0.07 -5.75
C ASP A 35 15.66 0.80 -5.32
N ALA A 36 15.60 1.64 -4.28
CA ALA A 36 16.77 2.35 -3.78
C ALA A 36 17.66 1.48 -2.89
N GLU A 37 18.95 1.80 -2.84
CA GLU A 37 19.92 1.06 -2.02
C GLU A 37 19.65 1.15 -0.50
N ASP A 38 19.01 2.23 -0.05
CA ASP A 38 18.64 2.46 1.34
C ASP A 38 17.22 1.91 1.70
N TYR A 39 16.62 1.13 0.82
CA TYR A 39 15.37 0.43 1.09
C TYR A 39 15.62 -1.07 1.33
N PRO A 40 14.98 -1.70 2.33
CA PRO A 40 14.14 -1.06 3.35
C PRO A 40 14.99 -0.32 4.42
N PRO A 41 14.37 0.51 5.28
CA PRO A 41 15.08 1.17 6.38
C PRO A 41 15.92 0.20 7.21
N SER A 42 17.05 0.64 7.75
CA SER A 42 18.02 -0.21 8.44
C SER A 42 17.42 -1.01 9.60
N TRP A 43 16.44 -0.45 10.32
CA TRP A 43 15.75 -1.15 11.39
C TRP A 43 14.89 -2.32 10.87
N VAL A 44 14.34 -2.23 9.65
CA VAL A 44 13.68 -3.35 8.96
C VAL A 44 14.74 -4.36 8.55
N GLN A 45 15.78 -3.93 7.83
CA GLN A 45 16.83 -4.80 7.32
C GLN A 45 17.43 -5.65 8.44
N SER A 46 17.68 -5.07 9.61
CA SER A 46 18.20 -5.79 10.79
C SER A 46 17.29 -6.92 11.29
N GLN A 47 16.01 -6.89 10.98
CA GLN A 47 15.09 -8.01 11.25
C GLN A 47 15.12 -9.06 10.13
N LEU A 48 15.19 -8.60 8.88
CA LEU A 48 15.26 -9.48 7.72
C LEU A 48 16.51 -10.37 7.73
N ASP A 49 17.64 -9.82 8.19
CA ASP A 49 18.92 -10.54 8.28
C ASP A 49 18.90 -11.74 9.25
N LYS A 50 17.87 -11.84 10.08
CA LYS A 50 17.66 -12.96 11.02
C LYS A 50 16.83 -14.10 10.43
N LEU A 51 16.29 -13.90 9.22
CA LEU A 51 15.41 -14.86 8.54
C LEU A 51 16.15 -15.53 7.40
N GLU A 52 16.01 -16.85 7.30
CA GLU A 52 16.62 -17.64 6.23
C GLU A 52 15.63 -17.91 5.07
N ASP A 53 14.34 -17.96 5.37
CA ASP A 53 13.30 -18.22 4.39
C ASP A 53 12.93 -16.96 3.59
N THR A 54 13.03 -17.04 2.27
CA THR A 54 12.81 -15.91 1.37
C THR A 54 11.35 -15.43 1.35
N GLU A 55 10.39 -16.34 1.55
CA GLU A 55 8.99 -15.94 1.68
C GLU A 55 8.79 -15.15 2.96
N GLN A 56 9.31 -15.62 4.10
CA GLN A 56 9.24 -14.89 5.37
C GLN A 56 9.88 -13.51 5.26
N VAL A 57 11.07 -13.41 4.64
CA VAL A 57 11.76 -12.13 4.38
C VAL A 57 10.85 -11.16 3.64
N SER A 58 10.21 -11.60 2.55
CA SER A 58 9.31 -10.74 1.77
C SER A 58 8.07 -10.32 2.57
N ARG A 59 7.42 -11.27 3.28
CA ARG A 59 6.22 -10.94 4.08
C ARG A 59 6.54 -10.00 5.24
N VAL A 60 7.65 -10.23 5.94
CA VAL A 60 8.09 -9.36 7.05
C VAL A 60 8.43 -7.97 6.54
N ARG A 61 9.17 -7.87 5.42
CA ARG A 61 9.46 -6.58 4.79
C ARG A 61 8.16 -5.80 4.52
N HIS A 62 7.18 -6.44 3.88
CA HIS A 62 5.89 -5.82 3.64
C HIS A 62 5.24 -5.33 4.93
N VAL A 63 5.07 -6.21 5.92
CA VAL A 63 4.34 -5.88 7.15
C VAL A 63 4.98 -4.71 7.89
N LEU A 64 6.29 -4.75 8.11
CA LEU A 64 7.00 -3.70 8.84
C LEU A 64 6.95 -2.35 8.10
N THR A 65 7.25 -2.36 6.80
CA THR A 65 7.24 -1.12 6.02
C THR A 65 5.82 -0.58 5.81
N GLU A 66 4.81 -1.43 5.72
CA GLU A 66 3.41 -0.99 5.55
C GLU A 66 2.88 -0.33 6.82
N ILE A 67 3.16 -0.88 8.01
CA ILE A 67 2.82 -0.23 9.28
C ILE A 67 3.51 1.14 9.36
N ALA A 68 4.78 1.22 9.00
CA ALA A 68 5.52 2.48 8.98
C ALA A 68 4.95 3.49 7.97
N ARG A 69 4.54 3.05 6.77
CA ARG A 69 3.85 3.89 5.79
C ARG A 69 2.52 4.43 6.32
N CYS A 70 1.74 3.59 7.01
CA CYS A 70 0.50 4.05 7.65
C CYS A 70 0.76 5.11 8.71
N GLN A 71 1.73 4.91 9.60
CA GLN A 71 2.11 5.90 10.62
C GLN A 71 2.53 7.22 9.96
N ARG A 72 3.39 7.15 8.94
CA ARG A 72 3.85 8.33 8.19
C ARG A 72 2.71 9.07 7.49
N LEU A 73 1.76 8.33 6.91
CA LEU A 73 0.60 8.95 6.26
C LEU A 73 -0.28 9.66 7.29
N CYS A 74 -0.53 9.05 8.47
CA CYS A 74 -1.29 9.71 9.54
C CYS A 74 -0.62 11.02 9.97
N GLU A 75 0.70 11.03 10.20
CA GLU A 75 1.45 12.25 10.52
C GLU A 75 1.32 13.33 9.42
N LEU A 76 1.41 12.92 8.16
CA LEU A 76 1.28 13.85 7.03
C LEU A 76 -0.14 14.39 6.87
N LEU A 77 -1.17 13.61 7.18
CA LEU A 77 -2.56 14.08 7.15
C LEU A 77 -2.81 15.22 8.16
N GLU A 78 -2.10 15.21 9.29
CA GLU A 78 -2.22 16.24 10.33
C GLU A 78 -1.32 17.46 10.07
N THR A 79 -0.16 17.24 9.42
CA THR A 79 0.91 18.26 9.37
C THR A 79 1.17 18.84 7.99
N SER A 80 0.63 18.25 6.93
CA SER A 80 0.98 18.62 5.56
C SER A 80 -0.17 18.45 4.58
N THR A 81 -0.28 19.39 3.66
CA THR A 81 -1.15 19.33 2.48
C THR A 81 -0.41 18.90 1.22
N ASP A 82 0.82 18.42 1.36
CA ASP A 82 1.67 17.97 0.25
C ASP A 82 1.20 16.62 -0.29
N LEU A 83 0.36 16.67 -1.31
CA LEU A 83 -0.23 15.50 -1.96
C LEU A 83 0.81 14.60 -2.66
N ASP A 84 1.98 15.14 -3.02
CA ASP A 84 3.07 14.34 -3.60
C ASP A 84 3.66 13.35 -2.57
N LYS A 85 3.74 13.75 -1.30
CA LYS A 85 4.17 12.84 -0.24
C LYS A 85 3.15 11.73 -0.01
N TRP A 86 1.86 12.06 -0.05
CA TRP A 86 0.78 11.07 0.07
C TRP A 86 0.81 10.08 -1.10
N ARG A 87 0.97 10.61 -2.32
CA ARG A 87 1.09 9.79 -3.53
C ARG A 87 2.20 8.75 -3.39
N LYS A 88 3.41 9.18 -3.03
CA LYS A 88 4.56 8.28 -2.89
C LYS A 88 4.31 7.14 -1.89
N LEU A 89 3.64 7.42 -0.77
CA LEU A 89 3.30 6.39 0.22
C LEU A 89 2.24 5.41 -0.29
N LEU A 90 1.18 5.90 -0.94
CA LEU A 90 0.13 5.06 -1.52
C LEU A 90 0.67 4.17 -2.65
N ASP A 91 1.50 4.74 -3.50
CA ASP A 91 2.12 4.02 -4.61
C ASP A 91 3.10 2.95 -4.12
N ALA A 92 3.92 3.27 -3.14
CA ALA A 92 4.83 2.31 -2.51
C ALA A 92 4.09 1.19 -1.78
N SER A 93 2.97 1.50 -1.14
CA SER A 93 2.09 0.51 -0.53
C SER A 93 1.58 -0.51 -1.56
N HIS A 94 1.08 -0.05 -2.71
CA HIS A 94 0.64 -0.97 -3.78
C HIS A 94 1.78 -1.83 -4.32
N GLU A 95 2.95 -1.25 -4.56
CA GLU A 95 4.12 -1.99 -5.02
C GLU A 95 4.56 -3.06 -4.02
N SER A 96 4.54 -2.76 -2.72
CA SER A 96 4.87 -3.73 -1.68
C SER A 96 3.81 -4.84 -1.57
N LEU A 97 2.51 -4.52 -1.74
CA LEU A 97 1.44 -5.50 -1.83
C LEU A 97 1.62 -6.43 -3.05
N ARG A 98 2.13 -5.91 -4.16
CA ARG A 98 2.38 -6.65 -5.39
C ARG A 98 3.63 -7.52 -5.28
N ARG A 99 4.77 -6.93 -4.85
CA ARG A 99 6.10 -7.58 -4.89
C ARG A 99 6.38 -8.43 -3.64
N ASP A 100 6.09 -7.87 -2.46
CA ASP A 100 6.48 -8.48 -1.19
C ASP A 100 5.37 -9.35 -0.59
N TYR A 101 4.10 -8.89 -0.69
CA TYR A 101 2.98 -9.62 -0.12
C TYR A 101 2.26 -10.51 -1.14
N GLU A 102 2.39 -10.20 -2.43
CA GLU A 102 1.85 -10.95 -3.58
C GLU A 102 0.35 -11.23 -3.46
N VAL A 103 -0.42 -10.19 -3.18
CA VAL A 103 -1.89 -10.26 -3.03
C VAL A 103 -2.64 -9.47 -4.10
N THR A 104 -1.94 -8.82 -5.04
CA THR A 104 -2.58 -8.16 -6.17
C THR A 104 -2.97 -9.16 -7.26
N CYS A 105 -3.71 -8.69 -8.24
CA CYS A 105 -3.97 -9.40 -9.49
C CYS A 105 -3.85 -8.41 -10.66
N LYS A 106 -3.84 -8.91 -11.88
CA LYS A 106 -3.61 -8.09 -13.08
C LYS A 106 -4.63 -6.96 -13.21
N GLU A 107 -5.90 -7.22 -12.89
CA GLU A 107 -6.97 -6.23 -12.94
C GLU A 107 -6.74 -5.10 -11.94
N LEU A 108 -6.30 -5.41 -10.72
CA LEU A 108 -5.96 -4.41 -9.70
C LEU A 108 -4.75 -3.57 -10.11
N ASP A 109 -3.71 -4.22 -10.65
CA ASP A 109 -2.50 -3.54 -11.11
C ASP A 109 -2.82 -2.59 -12.27
N VAL A 110 -3.62 -3.02 -13.26
CA VAL A 110 -4.06 -2.18 -14.39
C VAL A 110 -4.90 -1.01 -13.90
N ALA A 111 -5.85 -1.23 -12.97
CA ALA A 111 -6.67 -0.16 -12.42
C ALA A 111 -5.83 0.92 -11.74
N VAL A 112 -4.89 0.50 -10.89
CA VAL A 112 -4.00 1.40 -10.16
C VAL A 112 -3.08 2.16 -11.10
N GLU A 113 -2.46 1.47 -12.07
CA GLU A 113 -1.55 2.09 -13.03
C GLU A 113 -2.28 3.10 -13.94
N ALA A 114 -3.47 2.76 -14.43
CA ALA A 114 -4.27 3.66 -15.25
C ALA A 114 -4.70 4.91 -14.46
N ALA A 115 -5.15 4.74 -13.22
CA ALA A 115 -5.51 5.88 -12.36
C ALA A 115 -4.31 6.81 -12.10
N ARG A 116 -3.13 6.26 -11.84
CA ARG A 116 -1.88 7.04 -11.66
C ARG A 116 -1.50 7.80 -12.92
N LYS A 117 -1.55 7.16 -14.08
CA LYS A 117 -1.26 7.80 -15.39
C LYS A 117 -2.26 8.91 -15.71
N ALA A 118 -3.50 8.78 -15.28
CA ALA A 118 -4.53 9.80 -15.41
C ALA A 118 -4.41 10.95 -14.40
N GLY A 119 -3.39 10.95 -13.53
CA GLY A 119 -3.10 12.04 -12.61
C GLY A 119 -3.69 11.90 -11.20
N ALA A 120 -4.07 10.69 -10.78
CA ALA A 120 -4.45 10.44 -9.39
C ALA A 120 -3.29 10.79 -8.44
N TYR A 121 -3.62 11.36 -7.29
CA TYR A 121 -2.69 11.67 -6.19
C TYR A 121 -2.23 10.45 -5.40
N GLY A 122 -2.37 9.28 -5.97
CA GLY A 122 -2.00 7.99 -5.45
C GLY A 122 -3.13 6.99 -5.62
N ALA A 123 -2.76 5.73 -5.84
CA ALA A 123 -3.71 4.65 -5.98
C ALA A 123 -3.10 3.35 -5.46
N ARG A 124 -3.93 2.51 -4.85
CA ARG A 124 -3.56 1.19 -4.36
C ARG A 124 -4.75 0.25 -4.30
N MET A 125 -4.47 -1.03 -4.29
CA MET A 125 -5.51 -2.00 -3.94
C MET A 125 -5.95 -1.84 -2.47
N THR A 126 -7.14 -2.30 -2.15
CA THR A 126 -7.67 -2.37 -0.79
C THR A 126 -8.42 -3.68 -0.56
N GLY A 127 -8.54 -4.09 0.71
CA GLY A 127 -9.14 -5.37 1.09
C GLY A 127 -8.15 -6.52 1.11
N GLY A 128 -8.65 -7.75 1.01
CA GLY A 128 -7.85 -8.98 1.13
C GLY A 128 -6.95 -9.32 -0.07
N GLY A 129 -7.12 -8.65 -1.18
CA GLY A 129 -6.41 -8.95 -2.42
C GLY A 129 -7.04 -10.06 -3.26
N PHE A 130 -6.29 -10.56 -4.24
CA PHE A 130 -6.71 -11.59 -5.20
C PHE A 130 -7.93 -11.20 -6.05
N GLY A 131 -8.17 -9.92 -6.23
CA GLY A 131 -9.34 -9.27 -6.80
C GLY A 131 -9.90 -8.22 -5.85
N GLY A 132 -11.16 -7.82 -6.03
CA GLY A 132 -11.82 -6.86 -5.13
C GLY A 132 -11.70 -5.41 -5.60
N CYS A 133 -11.14 -4.53 -4.78
CA CYS A 133 -11.19 -3.09 -5.01
C CYS A 133 -9.79 -2.47 -5.06
N ALA A 134 -9.68 -1.40 -5.84
CA ALA A 134 -8.62 -0.40 -5.73
C ALA A 134 -9.23 0.93 -5.31
N ILE A 135 -8.47 1.73 -4.60
CA ILE A 135 -8.80 3.13 -4.27
C ILE A 135 -7.84 4.04 -5.00
N ALA A 136 -8.35 5.17 -5.48
CA ALA A 136 -7.56 6.24 -6.05
C ALA A 136 -7.99 7.58 -5.47
N LEU A 137 -7.04 8.38 -5.02
CA LEU A 137 -7.27 9.75 -4.59
C LEU A 137 -7.19 10.66 -5.82
N VAL A 138 -8.31 11.28 -6.18
CA VAL A 138 -8.41 12.12 -7.38
C VAL A 138 -9.05 13.46 -7.04
N ARG A 139 -8.74 14.48 -7.84
CA ARG A 139 -9.50 15.74 -7.81
C ARG A 139 -10.91 15.52 -8.31
N SER A 140 -11.87 16.23 -7.75
CA SER A 140 -13.29 16.10 -8.14
C SER A 140 -13.52 16.38 -9.63
N ASP A 141 -12.79 17.36 -10.20
CA ASP A 141 -12.85 17.72 -11.61
C ASP A 141 -12.12 16.74 -12.56
N GLN A 142 -11.39 15.76 -12.03
CA GLN A 142 -10.68 14.72 -12.78
C GLN A 142 -11.32 13.33 -12.65
N LEU A 143 -12.41 13.22 -11.92
CA LEU A 143 -13.03 11.93 -11.60
C LEU A 143 -13.48 11.18 -12.86
N GLU A 144 -14.17 11.86 -13.77
CA GLU A 144 -14.66 11.25 -15.02
C GLU A 144 -13.49 10.88 -15.96
N ALA A 145 -12.49 11.74 -16.09
CA ALA A 145 -11.32 11.47 -16.91
C ALA A 145 -10.52 10.27 -16.38
N THR A 146 -10.35 10.18 -15.06
CA THR A 146 -9.67 9.04 -14.42
C THR A 146 -10.45 7.75 -14.59
N ALA A 147 -11.77 7.79 -14.40
CA ALA A 147 -12.63 6.62 -14.63
C ALA A 147 -12.59 6.16 -16.08
N GLY A 148 -12.64 7.09 -17.03
CA GLY A 148 -12.50 6.79 -18.47
C GLY A 148 -11.16 6.10 -18.78
N ALA A 149 -10.06 6.62 -18.28
CA ALA A 149 -8.73 6.02 -18.47
C ALA A 149 -8.63 4.58 -17.91
N VAL A 150 -9.28 4.30 -16.77
CA VAL A 150 -9.34 2.94 -16.22
C VAL A 150 -10.20 2.03 -17.09
N LEU A 151 -11.35 2.51 -17.61
CA LEU A 151 -12.19 1.74 -18.54
C LEU A 151 -11.44 1.37 -19.82
N ASP A 152 -10.73 2.33 -20.40
CA ASP A 152 -9.96 2.11 -21.62
C ASP A 152 -8.84 1.07 -21.38
N ALA A 153 -8.11 1.19 -20.27
CA ALA A 153 -7.07 0.24 -19.91
C ALA A 153 -7.61 -1.18 -19.67
N PHE A 154 -8.81 -1.30 -19.08
CA PHE A 154 -9.48 -2.61 -18.92
C PHE A 154 -9.91 -3.21 -20.25
N ALA A 155 -10.45 -2.38 -21.15
CA ALA A 155 -10.82 -2.82 -22.49
C ALA A 155 -9.59 -3.28 -23.30
N GLU A 156 -8.49 -2.53 -23.26
CA GLU A 156 -7.21 -2.91 -23.90
C GLU A 156 -6.64 -4.21 -23.34
N ALA A 157 -6.77 -4.44 -22.04
CA ALA A 157 -6.31 -5.67 -21.38
C ALA A 157 -7.27 -6.87 -21.58
N GLY A 158 -8.45 -6.66 -22.17
CA GLY A 158 -9.48 -7.70 -22.35
C GLY A 158 -10.19 -8.10 -21.05
N PHE A 159 -10.22 -7.22 -20.05
CA PHE A 159 -10.88 -7.46 -18.78
C PHE A 159 -12.34 -7.02 -18.79
N ASN A 160 -13.14 -7.60 -17.87
CA ASN A 160 -14.51 -7.14 -17.66
C ASN A 160 -14.52 -5.70 -17.11
N GLN A 161 -15.52 -4.92 -17.48
CA GLN A 161 -15.66 -3.54 -17.02
C GLN A 161 -15.68 -3.45 -15.48
N PRO A 162 -14.88 -2.56 -14.89
CA PRO A 162 -14.92 -2.31 -13.46
C PRO A 162 -16.14 -1.48 -13.08
N ARG A 163 -16.56 -1.59 -11.82
CA ARG A 163 -17.56 -0.69 -11.24
C ARG A 163 -16.85 0.42 -10.47
N PHE A 164 -17.38 1.64 -10.59
CA PHE A 164 -16.86 2.80 -9.87
C PHE A 164 -17.79 3.19 -8.73
N LEU A 165 -17.18 3.57 -7.61
CA LEU A 165 -17.86 4.13 -6.45
C LEU A 165 -17.12 5.40 -6.07
N SER A 166 -17.85 6.51 -6.00
CA SER A 166 -17.32 7.75 -5.43
C SER A 166 -17.52 7.73 -3.92
N ALA A 167 -16.45 7.92 -3.16
CA ALA A 167 -16.49 7.98 -1.71
C ALA A 167 -15.85 9.29 -1.23
N LEU A 168 -16.53 9.95 -0.30
CA LEU A 168 -16.00 11.11 0.41
C LEU A 168 -15.67 10.73 1.84
N PRO A 169 -14.60 11.32 2.43
CA PRO A 169 -14.33 11.16 3.84
C PRO A 169 -15.56 11.56 4.66
N SER A 170 -15.96 10.73 5.59
CA SER A 170 -17.12 10.96 6.45
C SER A 170 -16.78 10.58 7.89
N ALA A 171 -17.71 10.89 8.82
CA ALA A 171 -17.55 10.51 10.22
C ALA A 171 -17.38 9.00 10.39
N ALA A 172 -16.76 8.60 11.49
CA ALA A 172 -16.63 7.20 11.86
C ALA A 172 -17.99 6.52 11.95
N ALA A 173 -18.01 5.21 11.69
CA ALA A 173 -19.19 4.39 11.92
C ALA A 173 -19.67 4.53 13.38
N GLY A 174 -20.97 4.67 13.55
CA GLY A 174 -21.60 4.80 14.88
C GLY A 174 -22.94 4.08 14.90
N ARG A 175 -23.45 3.88 16.12
CA ARG A 175 -24.80 3.37 16.29
C ARG A 175 -25.79 4.48 15.95
N VAL A 176 -26.80 4.14 15.16
CA VAL A 176 -27.94 5.02 14.88
C VAL A 176 -29.04 4.59 15.85
N ASP A 177 -29.38 5.49 16.76
CA ASP A 177 -30.50 5.28 17.72
C ASP A 177 -31.83 5.63 17.05
#